data_edc2715af0bcea1c511e1cdcabe4001f
#
_entry.id   edc2715af0bcea1c511e1cdcabe4001f
#
_cell.length_a   1.000
_cell.length_b   1.000
_cell.length_c   1.000
_cell.angle_alpha   90.00
_cell.angle_beta   90.00
_cell.angle_gamma   90.00
#
_symmetry.space_group_name_H-M   'P 1'
#
loop_
_entity.id
_entity.type
_entity.pdbx_description
1 polymer ?
#
loop_
_entity_poly.entity_id
_entity_poly.type
_entity_poly.pdbx_seq_one_letter_code
_entity_poly.pdbx_strand_id
1 'polypeptide(L)'
;LEFLEKIKAGPPADGLLGAVGMETELKEVAEKTMEGYQRRADDFGKGRDIVFKFIHAADIHLDSPLRGLSRYESAPSESIRDACRRAFENLVDLAIAEKVSFVLLAGDLYDGDWKDYSTGIFLSRQMGRLGQHDILVFTVAGNHDAANRMTKALDSPANMKILSSRKVETIRLDELGVAIHGRSFGTQHVGENLAAGFPAAERGIFNIGLLHTSLDGREGHAVYAPCSADDLRSKGYQYWALGHIHKQEFVSEDPWIVFPGCIQGRHIREAGAKGCVLVTVEDGAVSAVEKCPLDVLRWVACSVDLTNTAEMREVLELARKSIENQRTSADGRPFAMRIRFEGVTSISDELSAFPERFGQQIKAIGAEIAGDDLWIERVENATIGKLNLESTMSDDTAFGKLLKDILATPHNPDEINGLKDVIADLRQKIPSDAFGAGSVLNLDERQTVDRLVDEAKQMLVGRLLRVGDAK
;
A
#
# COMPACT_ATOMS: atom_id res chain seq x y z
N LEU A 1 -11.38 1.63 27.60
CA LEU A 1 -11.96 1.73 28.95
C LEU A 1 -11.19 0.84 29.94
N GLU A 2 -10.98 -0.42 29.64
CA GLU A 2 -10.25 -1.37 30.52
C GLU A 2 -8.77 -1.00 30.75
N PHE A 3 -8.12 -0.38 29.75
CA PHE A 3 -6.74 0.14 29.85
C PHE A 3 -6.67 1.39 30.74
N LEU A 4 -7.69 2.24 30.71
CA LEU A 4 -7.80 3.45 31.52
C LEU A 4 -8.15 3.14 32.98
N GLU A 5 -8.89 2.06 33.25
CA GLU A 5 -9.14 1.59 34.62
C GLU A 5 -7.86 0.99 35.26
N LYS A 6 -6.99 0.37 34.47
CA LYS A 6 -5.68 -0.10 34.94
C LYS A 6 -4.72 1.03 35.31
N ILE A 7 -4.81 2.18 34.62
CA ILE A 7 -4.02 3.38 34.97
C ILE A 7 -4.54 4.01 36.29
N LYS A 8 -5.84 3.95 36.54
CA LYS A 8 -6.45 4.45 37.80
C LYS A 8 -6.10 3.62 39.02
N ALA A 9 -5.73 2.35 38.84
CA ALA A 9 -5.46 1.42 39.94
C ALA A 9 -4.05 1.55 40.57
N GLY A 10 -3.14 2.35 40.01
CA GLY A 10 -1.79 2.65 40.53
C GLY A 10 -0.94 1.42 40.90
N PRO A 11 0.37 1.44 40.76
CA PRO A 11 1.23 0.38 41.26
C PRO A 11 1.24 0.36 42.79
N PRO A 12 1.46 -0.81 43.43
CA PRO A 12 1.51 -0.90 44.89
C PRO A 12 2.65 -0.04 45.46
N ALA A 13 2.31 0.67 46.52
CA ALA A 13 3.22 1.57 47.18
C ALA A 13 4.37 0.81 47.84
N ASP A 14 5.56 0.88 47.22
CA ASP A 14 6.83 0.78 47.93
C ASP A 14 7.97 1.33 47.05
N GLY A 15 8.44 2.53 47.42
CA GLY A 15 9.78 3.04 47.13
C GLY A 15 9.96 3.84 45.87
N LEU A 16 9.87 5.17 45.94
CA LEU A 16 10.90 6.13 45.51
C LEU A 16 10.34 7.55 45.51
N LEU A 17 10.79 8.36 46.42
CA LEU A 17 10.60 9.82 46.47
C LEU A 17 11.28 10.44 45.22
N GLY A 18 10.49 10.85 44.26
CA GLY A 18 10.98 11.54 43.05
C GLY A 18 9.95 11.71 41.93
N ALA A 19 8.88 10.95 41.92
CA ALA A 19 7.94 10.89 40.79
C ALA A 19 6.63 11.69 40.98
N VAL A 20 6.44 12.35 42.11
CA VAL A 20 5.13 12.96 42.49
C VAL A 20 4.77 14.16 41.57
N GLY A 21 5.74 14.88 40.99
CA GLY A 21 5.47 15.99 40.10
C GLY A 21 5.02 15.56 38.70
N MET A 22 5.66 14.54 38.14
CA MET A 22 5.32 14.01 36.80
C MET A 22 4.00 13.26 36.74
N GLU A 23 3.62 12.54 37.82
CA GLU A 23 2.32 11.86 37.90
C GLU A 23 1.14 12.83 37.91
N THR A 24 1.30 13.98 38.58
CA THR A 24 0.28 15.02 38.63
C THR A 24 0.10 15.71 37.29
N GLU A 25 1.19 16.04 36.59
CA GLU A 25 1.12 16.63 35.24
C GLU A 25 0.55 15.64 34.20
N LEU A 26 0.92 14.36 34.24
CA LEU A 26 0.36 13.34 33.36
C LEU A 26 -1.13 13.08 33.63
N LYS A 27 -1.55 13.12 34.90
CA LYS A 27 -2.98 13.05 35.24
C LYS A 27 -3.76 14.27 34.76
N GLU A 28 -3.25 15.49 34.95
CA GLU A 28 -3.88 16.70 34.43
C GLU A 28 -3.97 16.71 32.89
N VAL A 29 -2.93 16.23 32.20
CA VAL A 29 -2.94 16.10 30.73
C VAL A 29 -3.95 15.03 30.30
N ALA A 30 -4.00 13.89 30.97
CA ALA A 30 -4.98 12.83 30.69
C ALA A 30 -6.43 13.28 30.98
N GLU A 31 -6.67 13.99 32.10
CA GLU A 31 -7.99 14.53 32.43
C GLU A 31 -8.43 15.62 31.44
N LYS A 32 -7.54 16.56 31.07
CA LYS A 32 -7.84 17.58 30.05
C LYS A 32 -8.07 16.95 28.67
N THR A 33 -7.34 15.89 28.34
CA THR A 33 -7.55 15.14 27.12
C THR A 33 -8.91 14.44 27.13
N MET A 34 -9.25 13.76 28.24
CA MET A 34 -10.54 13.10 28.42
C MET A 34 -11.72 14.08 28.45
N GLU A 35 -11.59 15.22 29.13
CA GLU A 35 -12.58 16.28 29.05
C GLU A 35 -12.73 16.85 27.63
N GLY A 36 -11.65 16.94 26.89
CA GLY A 36 -11.65 17.31 25.47
C GLY A 36 -12.39 16.29 24.60
N TYR A 37 -12.19 14.98 24.86
CA TYR A 37 -12.92 13.91 24.19
C TYR A 37 -14.40 13.89 24.58
N GLN A 38 -14.71 14.03 25.87
CA GLN A 38 -16.08 14.06 26.36
C GLN A 38 -16.85 15.28 25.82
N ARG A 39 -16.23 16.47 25.79
CA ARG A 39 -16.82 17.67 25.17
C ARG A 39 -17.01 17.52 23.66
N ARG A 40 -16.09 16.83 22.97
CA ARG A 40 -16.23 16.53 21.53
C ARG A 40 -17.41 15.57 21.28
N ALA A 41 -17.58 14.56 22.12
CA ALA A 41 -18.73 13.65 22.07
C ALA A 41 -20.06 14.34 22.39
N ASP A 42 -20.07 15.27 23.34
CA ASP A 42 -21.27 16.03 23.75
C ASP A 42 -21.68 17.13 22.75
N ASP A 43 -20.71 17.63 21.93
CA ASP A 43 -20.94 18.58 20.82
C ASP A 43 -21.42 17.90 19.53
N PHE A 44 -21.18 16.59 19.36
CA PHE A 44 -21.79 15.81 18.29
C PHE A 44 -23.27 15.55 18.64
N GLY A 45 -24.09 16.44 18.19
CA GLY A 45 -25.53 16.36 18.02
C GLY A 45 -26.34 15.65 19.09
N LYS A 46 -26.97 16.41 19.94
CA LYS A 46 -28.16 15.96 20.65
C LYS A 46 -29.23 15.52 19.65
N GLY A 47 -29.25 14.22 19.32
CA GLY A 47 -30.49 13.58 18.88
C GLY A 47 -30.61 13.06 17.46
N ARG A 48 -29.55 12.56 16.78
CA ARG A 48 -29.70 11.65 15.63
C ARG A 48 -28.57 10.64 15.70
N ASP A 49 -28.88 9.35 15.79
CA ASP A 49 -27.97 8.24 15.48
C ASP A 49 -27.71 8.27 13.95
N ILE A 50 -26.80 9.14 13.49
CA ILE A 50 -26.48 9.26 12.06
C ILE A 50 -25.44 8.22 11.75
N VAL A 51 -25.86 7.19 11.02
CA VAL A 51 -24.98 6.19 10.43
C VAL A 51 -24.90 6.42 8.93
N PHE A 52 -23.70 6.60 8.40
CA PHE A 52 -23.50 6.68 6.96
C PHE A 52 -22.22 5.97 6.54
N LYS A 53 -22.16 5.60 5.26
CA LYS A 53 -20.98 5.00 4.65
C LYS A 53 -20.48 5.86 3.51
N PHE A 54 -19.18 5.83 3.28
CA PHE A 54 -18.58 6.40 2.07
C PHE A 54 -17.45 5.53 1.56
N ILE A 55 -17.18 5.62 0.26
CA ILE A 55 -16.00 5.01 -0.37
C ILE A 55 -14.92 6.05 -0.54
N HIS A 56 -13.68 5.68 -0.23
CA HIS A 56 -12.48 6.43 -0.55
C HIS A 56 -11.63 5.62 -1.54
N ALA A 57 -11.45 6.16 -2.74
CA ALA A 57 -10.60 5.63 -3.79
C ALA A 57 -9.67 6.72 -4.34
N ALA A 58 -8.58 6.32 -4.99
CA ALA A 58 -7.60 7.21 -5.61
C ALA A 58 -6.87 6.49 -6.75
N ASP A 59 -6.07 7.23 -7.51
CA ASP A 59 -5.12 6.68 -8.48
C ASP A 59 -5.78 5.67 -9.44
N ILE A 60 -6.90 6.10 -10.01
CA ILE A 60 -7.75 5.29 -10.90
C ILE A 60 -7.05 5.06 -12.24
N HIS A 61 -6.41 6.11 -12.79
CA HIS A 61 -5.67 6.10 -14.04
C HIS A 61 -6.44 5.45 -15.19
N LEU A 62 -7.66 5.91 -15.42
CA LEU A 62 -8.49 5.44 -16.52
C LEU A 62 -7.74 5.52 -17.85
N ASP A 63 -7.79 4.43 -18.60
CA ASP A 63 -7.16 4.28 -19.91
C ASP A 63 -5.65 4.57 -19.94
N SER A 64 -4.98 4.30 -18.83
CA SER A 64 -3.53 4.38 -18.73
C SER A 64 -2.86 3.69 -19.93
N PRO A 65 -1.96 4.40 -20.66
CA PRO A 65 -1.21 3.78 -21.73
C PRO A 65 -0.26 2.75 -21.13
N LEU A 66 -0.56 1.48 -21.25
CA LEU A 66 0.23 0.36 -20.74
C LEU A 66 1.58 0.28 -21.47
N ARG A 67 2.43 1.31 -21.25
CA ARG A 67 3.75 1.42 -21.87
C ARG A 67 4.62 0.26 -21.42
N GLY A 68 5.08 -0.52 -22.39
CA GLY A 68 5.94 -1.68 -22.15
C GLY A 68 5.25 -3.04 -22.29
N LEU A 69 3.92 -3.14 -22.26
CA LEU A 69 3.23 -4.40 -22.54
C LEU A 69 3.41 -4.86 -23.98
N SER A 70 3.56 -3.94 -24.92
CA SER A 70 3.86 -4.25 -26.34
C SER A 70 5.20 -4.97 -26.55
N ARG A 71 6.04 -5.06 -25.51
CA ARG A 71 7.30 -5.83 -25.55
C ARG A 71 7.12 -7.33 -25.32
N TYR A 72 5.93 -7.73 -24.90
CA TYR A 72 5.61 -9.12 -24.58
C TYR A 72 4.62 -9.66 -25.62
N GLU A 73 5.09 -10.54 -26.52
CA GLU A 73 4.29 -11.11 -27.61
C GLU A 73 3.04 -11.86 -27.15
N SER A 74 3.03 -12.34 -25.91
CA SER A 74 1.92 -13.12 -25.32
C SER A 74 1.12 -12.35 -24.25
N ALA A 75 1.28 -11.02 -24.15
CA ALA A 75 0.55 -10.25 -23.14
C ALA A 75 -0.93 -10.17 -23.48
N PRO A 76 -1.84 -10.43 -22.55
CA PRO A 76 -3.29 -10.24 -22.73
C PRO A 76 -3.63 -8.74 -22.72
N SER A 77 -3.15 -8.02 -23.76
CA SER A 77 -3.13 -6.56 -23.79
C SER A 77 -4.52 -5.92 -23.71
N GLU A 78 -5.54 -6.57 -24.27
CA GLU A 78 -6.92 -6.10 -24.20
C GLU A 78 -7.49 -6.26 -22.78
N SER A 79 -7.32 -7.43 -22.16
CA SER A 79 -7.78 -7.67 -20.79
C SER A 79 -7.14 -6.72 -19.78
N ILE A 80 -5.85 -6.37 -19.98
CA ILE A 80 -5.15 -5.44 -19.09
C ILE A 80 -5.58 -3.99 -19.37
N ARG A 81 -5.86 -3.60 -20.61
CA ARG A 81 -6.35 -2.25 -20.94
C ARG A 81 -7.72 -1.99 -20.33
N ASP A 82 -8.60 -2.96 -20.38
CA ASP A 82 -9.95 -2.84 -19.84
C ASP A 82 -10.00 -3.03 -18.32
N ALA A 83 -8.91 -3.53 -17.71
CA ALA A 83 -8.88 -3.83 -16.30
C ALA A 83 -9.18 -2.61 -15.42
N CYS A 84 -8.63 -1.44 -15.74
CA CYS A 84 -8.92 -0.21 -14.98
C CYS A 84 -10.38 0.20 -15.09
N ARG A 85 -10.99 0.08 -16.28
CA ARG A 85 -12.43 0.38 -16.47
C ARG A 85 -13.30 -0.60 -15.68
N ARG A 86 -13.01 -1.89 -15.76
CA ARG A 86 -13.74 -2.94 -15.02
C ARG A 86 -13.58 -2.79 -13.50
N ALA A 87 -12.38 -2.46 -13.01
CA ALA A 87 -12.17 -2.17 -11.60
C ALA A 87 -12.96 -0.93 -11.15
N PHE A 88 -13.11 0.08 -12.02
CA PHE A 88 -13.95 1.25 -11.74
C PHE A 88 -15.44 0.89 -11.77
N GLU A 89 -15.88 -0.01 -12.65
CA GLU A 89 -17.23 -0.56 -12.62
C GLU A 89 -17.51 -1.30 -11.32
N ASN A 90 -16.55 -2.13 -10.84
CA ASN A 90 -16.64 -2.78 -9.54
C ASN A 90 -16.75 -1.79 -8.37
N LEU A 91 -16.05 -0.64 -8.44
CA LEU A 91 -16.19 0.44 -7.46
C LEU A 91 -17.61 1.00 -7.43
N VAL A 92 -18.18 1.27 -8.61
CA VAL A 92 -19.54 1.78 -8.75
C VAL A 92 -20.56 0.74 -8.24
N ASP A 93 -20.37 -0.53 -8.59
CA ASP A 93 -21.23 -1.63 -8.12
C ASP A 93 -21.18 -1.76 -6.60
N LEU A 94 -19.97 -1.69 -6.01
CA LEU A 94 -19.79 -1.69 -4.56
C LEU A 94 -20.50 -0.50 -3.90
N ALA A 95 -20.34 0.71 -4.45
CA ALA A 95 -20.96 1.91 -3.92
C ALA A 95 -22.49 1.79 -3.86
N ILE A 96 -23.09 1.23 -4.92
CA ILE A 96 -24.54 0.99 -5.03
C ILE A 96 -24.98 -0.11 -4.06
N ALA A 97 -24.24 -1.23 -4.00
CA ALA A 97 -24.57 -2.36 -3.14
C ALA A 97 -24.52 -1.98 -1.64
N GLU A 98 -23.47 -1.23 -1.24
CA GLU A 98 -23.29 -0.75 0.14
C GLU A 98 -24.15 0.47 0.47
N LYS A 99 -24.85 1.04 -0.53
CA LYS A 99 -25.69 2.24 -0.39
C LYS A 99 -24.94 3.39 0.26
N VAL A 100 -23.73 3.64 -0.23
CA VAL A 100 -22.90 4.72 0.33
C VAL A 100 -23.53 6.08 0.08
N SER A 101 -23.35 7.02 0.98
CA SER A 101 -23.86 8.38 0.84
C SER A 101 -23.08 9.18 -0.21
N PHE A 102 -21.78 8.92 -0.31
CA PHE A 102 -20.90 9.57 -1.29
C PHE A 102 -19.64 8.77 -1.56
N VAL A 103 -18.94 9.13 -2.63
CA VAL A 103 -17.64 8.60 -3.01
C VAL A 103 -16.62 9.74 -3.02
N LEU A 104 -15.44 9.50 -2.46
CA LEU A 104 -14.27 10.39 -2.49
C LEU A 104 -13.26 9.82 -3.49
N LEU A 105 -12.84 10.62 -4.47
CA LEU A 105 -11.78 10.29 -5.41
C LEU A 105 -10.58 11.24 -5.15
N ALA A 106 -9.52 10.72 -4.53
CA ALA A 106 -8.40 11.53 -4.09
C ALA A 106 -7.33 11.75 -5.17
N GLY A 107 -7.76 12.06 -6.39
CA GLY A 107 -6.90 12.45 -7.52
C GLY A 107 -6.47 11.31 -8.41
N ASP A 108 -5.81 11.69 -9.50
CA ASP A 108 -5.31 10.83 -10.57
C ASP A 108 -6.38 9.89 -11.14
N LEU A 109 -7.52 10.51 -11.52
CA LEU A 109 -8.62 9.82 -12.18
C LEU A 109 -8.22 9.39 -13.60
N TYR A 110 -7.38 10.19 -14.27
CA TYR A 110 -6.89 9.95 -15.63
C TYR A 110 -5.36 9.80 -15.63
N ASP A 111 -4.83 9.26 -16.73
CA ASP A 111 -3.38 9.15 -16.95
C ASP A 111 -2.95 10.00 -18.14
N GLY A 112 -2.93 11.33 -17.96
CA GLY A 112 -2.59 12.31 -18.97
C GLY A 112 -3.74 12.61 -19.96
N ASP A 113 -3.40 13.10 -21.16
CA ASP A 113 -4.38 13.46 -22.20
C ASP A 113 -5.07 12.22 -22.78
N TRP A 114 -6.37 12.26 -22.93
CA TRP A 114 -7.15 11.22 -23.58
C TRP A 114 -6.81 11.10 -25.06
N LYS A 115 -6.85 9.88 -25.57
CA LYS A 115 -6.71 9.63 -27.03
C LYS A 115 -7.96 10.02 -27.79
N ASP A 116 -9.13 9.88 -27.14
CA ASP A 116 -10.44 10.19 -27.66
C ASP A 116 -11.44 10.45 -26.51
N TYR A 117 -12.67 10.78 -26.86
CA TYR A 117 -13.73 11.09 -25.90
C TYR A 117 -14.31 9.84 -25.19
N SER A 118 -13.92 8.63 -25.54
CA SER A 118 -14.50 7.40 -24.97
C SER A 118 -14.29 7.29 -23.46
N THR A 119 -13.15 7.78 -22.95
CA THR A 119 -12.86 7.83 -21.52
C THR A 119 -13.85 8.73 -20.77
N GLY A 120 -14.12 9.92 -21.30
CA GLY A 120 -15.09 10.85 -20.71
C GLY A 120 -16.52 10.32 -20.77
N ILE A 121 -16.92 9.70 -21.88
CA ILE A 121 -18.23 9.05 -22.03
C ILE A 121 -18.38 7.90 -21.03
N PHE A 122 -17.33 7.08 -20.87
CA PHE A 122 -17.32 6.00 -19.90
C PHE A 122 -17.53 6.54 -18.48
N LEU A 123 -16.75 7.56 -18.08
CA LEU A 123 -16.90 8.19 -16.76
C LEU A 123 -18.30 8.74 -16.55
N SER A 124 -18.81 9.53 -17.52
CA SER A 124 -20.16 10.11 -17.44
C SER A 124 -21.24 9.05 -17.25
N ARG A 125 -21.12 7.90 -17.94
CA ARG A 125 -22.02 6.76 -17.76
C ARG A 125 -21.94 6.18 -16.35
N GLN A 126 -20.75 5.99 -15.78
CA GLN A 126 -20.60 5.46 -14.44
C GLN A 126 -21.12 6.45 -13.38
N MET A 127 -20.85 7.74 -13.54
CA MET A 127 -21.43 8.78 -12.68
C MET A 127 -22.96 8.81 -12.76
N GLY A 128 -23.53 8.63 -13.97
CA GLY A 128 -24.97 8.50 -14.15
C GLY A 128 -25.58 7.34 -13.37
N ARG A 129 -24.88 6.19 -13.30
CA ARG A 129 -25.30 5.05 -12.46
C ARG A 129 -25.34 5.42 -10.98
N LEU A 130 -24.29 6.07 -10.46
CA LEU A 130 -24.25 6.55 -9.07
C LEU A 130 -25.38 7.58 -8.83
N GLY A 131 -25.60 8.52 -9.76
CA GLY A 131 -26.63 9.54 -9.65
C GLY A 131 -28.06 8.97 -9.61
N GLN A 132 -28.33 7.84 -10.27
CA GLN A 132 -29.61 7.13 -10.19
C GLN A 132 -29.90 6.56 -8.79
N HIS A 133 -28.88 6.46 -7.94
CA HIS A 133 -28.95 6.01 -6.54
C HIS A 133 -28.65 7.14 -5.54
N ASP A 134 -28.73 8.40 -5.97
CA ASP A 134 -28.48 9.59 -5.16
C ASP A 134 -27.09 9.64 -4.52
N ILE A 135 -26.11 8.93 -5.12
CA ILE A 135 -24.73 8.89 -4.63
C ILE A 135 -23.94 10.06 -5.23
N LEU A 136 -23.43 10.93 -4.36
CA LEU A 136 -22.59 12.06 -4.73
C LEU A 136 -21.12 11.63 -4.87
N VAL A 137 -20.39 12.34 -5.73
CA VAL A 137 -18.95 12.09 -5.94
C VAL A 137 -18.19 13.39 -5.74
N PHE A 138 -17.21 13.38 -4.84
CA PHE A 138 -16.31 14.51 -4.60
C PHE A 138 -14.89 14.10 -4.99
N THR A 139 -14.24 14.93 -5.80
CA THR A 139 -12.91 14.64 -6.30
C THR A 139 -12.00 15.85 -6.24
N VAL A 140 -10.71 15.60 -6.09
CA VAL A 140 -9.64 16.55 -6.34
C VAL A 140 -8.84 16.09 -7.55
N ALA A 141 -8.29 17.03 -8.31
CA ALA A 141 -7.35 16.70 -9.38
C ALA A 141 -5.97 16.43 -8.79
N GLY A 142 -5.36 15.31 -9.18
CA GLY A 142 -3.96 15.00 -8.93
C GLY A 142 -3.02 15.56 -10.00
N ASN A 143 -1.77 15.09 -10.03
CA ASN A 143 -0.76 15.56 -10.99
C ASN A 143 -1.04 15.11 -12.43
N HIS A 144 -1.59 13.91 -12.63
CA HIS A 144 -1.98 13.42 -13.96
C HIS A 144 -3.23 14.15 -14.49
N ASP A 145 -4.21 14.42 -13.64
CA ASP A 145 -5.43 15.14 -14.02
C ASP A 145 -5.15 16.59 -14.40
N ALA A 146 -4.26 17.27 -13.66
CA ALA A 146 -3.88 18.65 -13.92
C ALA A 146 -3.18 18.84 -15.27
N ALA A 147 -2.54 17.79 -15.80
CA ALA A 147 -1.93 17.76 -17.12
C ALA A 147 -2.97 17.55 -18.24
N ASN A 148 -4.17 17.04 -17.93
CA ASN A 148 -5.18 16.70 -18.91
C ASN A 148 -5.91 17.97 -19.42
N ARG A 149 -5.85 18.20 -20.74
CA ARG A 149 -6.50 19.35 -21.40
C ARG A 149 -7.95 19.07 -21.79
N MET A 150 -8.30 17.80 -22.02
CA MET A 150 -9.62 17.41 -22.54
C MET A 150 -10.70 17.36 -21.47
N THR A 151 -10.35 17.12 -20.19
CA THR A 151 -11.31 17.22 -19.07
C THR A 151 -11.95 18.61 -18.94
N LYS A 152 -11.27 19.63 -19.43
CA LYS A 152 -11.79 21.02 -19.43
C LYS A 152 -12.86 21.28 -20.48
N ALA A 153 -13.04 20.36 -21.44
CA ALA A 153 -13.96 20.49 -22.56
C ALA A 153 -15.29 19.75 -22.38
N LEU A 154 -15.42 18.92 -21.34
CA LEU A 154 -16.65 18.19 -21.01
C LEU A 154 -17.25 18.74 -19.73
N ASP A 155 -18.57 18.92 -19.74
CA ASP A 155 -19.31 19.26 -18.53
C ASP A 155 -19.20 18.09 -17.52
N SER A 156 -18.90 18.43 -16.29
CA SER A 156 -18.88 17.43 -15.20
C SER A 156 -20.30 16.88 -14.97
N PRO A 157 -20.46 15.57 -14.76
CA PRO A 157 -21.75 14.99 -14.39
C PRO A 157 -22.36 15.69 -13.17
N ALA A 158 -23.69 15.84 -13.15
CA ALA A 158 -24.39 16.65 -12.15
C ALA A 158 -24.16 16.20 -10.70
N ASN A 159 -23.93 14.91 -10.48
CA ASN A 159 -23.63 14.33 -9.16
C ASN A 159 -22.13 14.30 -8.82
N MET A 160 -21.26 14.85 -9.69
CA MET A 160 -19.81 14.88 -9.48
C MET A 160 -19.31 16.31 -9.29
N LYS A 161 -18.63 16.57 -8.19
CA LYS A 161 -18.02 17.85 -7.88
C LYS A 161 -16.49 17.73 -7.82
N ILE A 162 -15.81 18.44 -8.72
CA ILE A 162 -14.36 18.64 -8.68
C ILE A 162 -14.09 19.86 -7.81
N LEU A 163 -13.30 19.70 -6.74
CA LEU A 163 -12.98 20.79 -5.83
C LEU A 163 -11.93 21.73 -6.42
N SER A 164 -11.92 22.98 -5.97
CA SER A 164 -11.13 24.08 -6.54
C SER A 164 -9.61 23.81 -6.44
N SER A 165 -8.87 24.22 -7.48
CA SER A 165 -7.40 24.25 -7.48
C SER A 165 -6.80 25.55 -6.93
N ARG A 166 -7.62 26.63 -6.83
CA ARG A 166 -7.13 27.95 -6.40
C ARG A 166 -6.98 28.07 -4.89
N LYS A 167 -7.93 27.52 -4.15
CA LYS A 167 -7.98 27.53 -2.68
C LYS A 167 -8.69 26.28 -2.20
N VAL A 168 -8.52 25.96 -0.92
CA VAL A 168 -9.32 24.91 -0.28
C VAL A 168 -10.80 25.28 -0.40
N GLU A 169 -11.58 24.34 -0.91
CA GLU A 169 -13.04 24.43 -1.02
C GLU A 169 -13.66 23.50 0.02
N THR A 170 -14.68 23.98 0.71
CA THR A 170 -15.44 23.19 1.70
C THR A 170 -16.83 22.93 1.17
N ILE A 171 -17.24 21.66 1.14
CA ILE A 171 -18.58 21.20 0.80
C ILE A 171 -19.22 20.67 2.08
N ARG A 172 -20.41 21.15 2.41
CA ARG A 172 -21.18 20.65 3.55
C ARG A 172 -22.30 19.74 3.07
N LEU A 173 -22.45 18.63 3.76
CA LEU A 173 -23.57 17.71 3.66
C LEU A 173 -24.33 17.78 4.98
N ASP A 174 -25.15 18.84 5.13
CA ASP A 174 -25.78 19.19 6.41
C ASP A 174 -26.69 18.08 6.94
N GLU A 175 -27.34 17.30 6.06
CA GLU A 175 -28.17 16.16 6.44
C GLU A 175 -27.37 15.02 7.11
N LEU A 176 -26.09 14.89 6.76
CA LEU A 176 -25.17 13.89 7.31
C LEU A 176 -24.27 14.45 8.41
N GLY A 177 -24.28 15.78 8.63
CA GLY A 177 -23.36 16.44 9.52
C GLY A 177 -21.90 16.30 9.08
N VAL A 178 -21.60 16.43 7.78
CA VAL A 178 -20.25 16.23 7.19
C VAL A 178 -19.76 17.50 6.53
N ALA A 179 -18.48 17.83 6.72
CA ALA A 179 -17.75 18.83 5.93
C ALA A 179 -16.58 18.16 5.19
N ILE A 180 -16.55 18.28 3.88
CA ILE A 180 -15.48 17.80 3.00
C ILE A 180 -14.66 19.01 2.57
N HIS A 181 -13.39 19.04 2.98
CA HIS A 181 -12.42 20.08 2.64
C HIS A 181 -11.46 19.51 1.61
N GLY A 182 -11.28 20.14 0.46
CA GLY A 182 -10.36 19.63 -0.54
C GLY A 182 -9.74 20.71 -1.39
N ARG A 183 -8.57 20.40 -1.96
CA ARG A 183 -7.87 21.25 -2.91
C ARG A 183 -7.25 20.42 -4.03
N SER A 184 -7.62 20.74 -5.26
CA SER A 184 -7.05 20.14 -6.48
C SER A 184 -5.68 20.72 -6.80
N PHE A 185 -4.88 19.99 -7.55
CA PHE A 185 -3.69 20.53 -8.21
C PHE A 185 -4.09 21.50 -9.32
N GLY A 186 -3.40 22.62 -9.40
CA GLY A 186 -3.58 23.59 -10.49
C GLY A 186 -2.66 23.32 -11.69
N THR A 187 -1.56 22.63 -11.46
CA THR A 187 -0.52 22.26 -12.42
C THR A 187 -0.02 20.86 -12.12
N GLN A 188 0.62 20.22 -13.10
CA GLN A 188 1.16 18.87 -12.95
C GLN A 188 2.18 18.77 -11.80
N HIS A 189 2.94 19.82 -11.56
CA HIS A 189 3.94 19.85 -10.50
C HIS A 189 3.55 20.87 -9.43
N VAL A 190 3.33 20.39 -8.20
CA VAL A 190 3.02 21.21 -7.01
C VAL A 190 4.07 20.86 -5.95
N GLY A 191 4.99 21.79 -5.67
CA GLY A 191 6.05 21.62 -4.67
C GLY A 191 5.70 22.20 -3.30
N GLU A 192 4.58 22.93 -3.19
CA GLU A 192 4.14 23.56 -1.94
C GLU A 192 3.32 22.61 -1.06
N ASN A 193 3.36 22.81 0.26
CA ASN A 193 2.49 22.12 1.21
C ASN A 193 1.06 22.65 1.10
N LEU A 194 0.21 21.92 0.37
CA LEU A 194 -1.20 22.29 0.21
C LEU A 194 -2.00 22.13 1.51
N ALA A 195 -1.60 21.21 2.40
CA ALA A 195 -2.28 20.96 3.67
C ALA A 195 -2.26 22.18 4.60
N ALA A 196 -1.23 23.03 4.49
CA ALA A 196 -1.13 24.26 5.27
C ALA A 196 -2.34 25.18 5.09
N GLY A 197 -2.92 25.21 3.87
CA GLY A 197 -4.06 26.05 3.52
C GLY A 197 -5.43 25.52 3.97
N PHE A 198 -5.53 24.31 4.54
CA PHE A 198 -6.79 23.76 5.01
C PHE A 198 -7.25 24.47 6.29
N PRO A 199 -8.55 24.74 6.44
CA PRO A 199 -9.08 25.36 7.65
C PRO A 199 -8.97 24.43 8.86
N ALA A 200 -9.15 24.96 10.06
CA ALA A 200 -9.37 24.13 11.23
C ALA A 200 -10.73 23.40 11.12
N ALA A 201 -10.86 22.26 11.80
CA ALA A 201 -12.09 21.49 11.83
C ALA A 201 -13.30 22.35 12.24
N GLU A 202 -14.40 22.16 11.56
CA GLU A 202 -15.68 22.73 11.96
C GLU A 202 -16.25 21.93 13.13
N ARG A 203 -16.66 22.61 14.18
CA ARG A 203 -17.13 21.97 15.40
C ARG A 203 -18.51 21.31 15.22
N GLY A 204 -18.70 20.16 15.83
CA GLY A 204 -20.00 19.47 15.87
C GLY A 204 -20.38 18.77 14.55
N ILE A 205 -19.45 18.62 13.61
CA ILE A 205 -19.64 17.88 12.36
C ILE A 205 -18.41 17.02 12.06
N PHE A 206 -18.58 15.99 11.24
CA PHE A 206 -17.52 15.11 10.79
C PHE A 206 -16.72 15.78 9.67
N ASN A 207 -15.43 16.03 9.91
CA ASN A 207 -14.57 16.73 8.97
C ASN A 207 -13.69 15.75 8.19
N ILE A 208 -13.69 15.88 6.87
CA ILE A 208 -12.89 15.07 5.95
C ILE A 208 -11.95 15.99 5.18
N GLY A 209 -10.64 15.68 5.18
CA GLY A 209 -9.68 16.28 4.26
C GLY A 209 -9.52 15.40 3.02
N LEU A 210 -9.64 15.98 1.83
CA LEU A 210 -9.46 15.31 0.54
C LEU A 210 -8.28 15.95 -0.18
N LEU A 211 -7.17 15.20 -0.33
CA LEU A 211 -5.91 15.74 -0.83
C LEU A 211 -5.08 14.70 -1.60
N HIS A 212 -4.55 15.10 -2.75
CA HIS A 212 -3.53 14.34 -3.45
C HIS A 212 -2.14 14.82 -2.99
N THR A 213 -1.31 13.93 -2.40
CA THR A 213 -0.03 14.29 -1.74
C THR A 213 0.92 13.12 -1.62
N SER A 214 2.23 13.39 -1.70
CA SER A 214 3.27 12.42 -1.37
C SER A 214 3.48 12.23 0.14
N LEU A 215 2.72 12.98 0.97
CA LEU A 215 2.93 13.10 2.40
C LEU A 215 4.40 13.48 2.69
N ASP A 216 5.08 12.80 3.61
CA ASP A 216 6.49 12.99 3.98
C ASP A 216 7.50 12.38 2.98
N GLY A 217 7.01 11.97 1.80
CA GLY A 217 7.79 11.27 0.76
C GLY A 217 7.78 9.75 0.99
N ARG A 218 7.43 9.01 -0.06
CA ARG A 218 7.48 7.54 -0.07
C ARG A 218 8.46 7.09 -1.14
N GLU A 219 9.26 6.07 -0.82
CA GLU A 219 10.25 5.52 -1.75
C GLU A 219 9.59 5.10 -3.08
N GLY A 220 10.18 5.52 -4.19
CA GLY A 220 9.67 5.20 -5.54
C GLY A 220 8.59 6.13 -6.07
N HIS A 221 8.17 7.14 -5.32
CA HIS A 221 7.22 8.17 -5.76
C HIS A 221 7.88 9.55 -5.86
N ALA A 222 7.48 10.34 -6.86
CA ALA A 222 7.90 11.73 -6.97
C ALA A 222 7.27 12.56 -5.85
N VAL A 223 7.98 13.59 -5.39
CA VAL A 223 7.49 14.45 -4.31
C VAL A 223 6.54 15.49 -4.89
N TYR A 224 5.25 15.36 -4.57
CA TYR A 224 4.19 16.29 -4.94
C TYR A 224 3.38 16.72 -3.72
N ALA A 225 3.10 18.02 -3.61
CA ALA A 225 2.37 18.64 -2.50
C ALA A 225 2.77 18.06 -1.13
N PRO A 226 4.08 18.04 -0.79
CA PRO A 226 4.58 17.38 0.41
C PRO A 226 4.00 18.01 1.67
N CYS A 227 3.62 17.18 2.63
CA CYS A 227 3.21 17.60 3.97
C CYS A 227 3.55 16.50 4.97
N SER A 228 3.58 16.82 6.25
CA SER A 228 3.76 15.84 7.31
C SER A 228 2.42 15.30 7.84
N ALA A 229 2.43 14.15 8.48
CA ALA A 229 1.26 13.65 9.19
C ALA A 229 0.82 14.63 10.30
N ASP A 230 1.75 15.37 10.91
CA ASP A 230 1.46 16.36 11.93
C ASP A 230 0.76 17.61 11.35
N ASP A 231 1.08 18.01 10.11
CA ASP A 231 0.33 19.06 9.42
C ASP A 231 -1.15 18.67 9.32
N LEU A 232 -1.43 17.41 8.99
CA LEU A 232 -2.79 16.90 8.86
C LEU A 232 -3.48 16.80 10.22
N ARG A 233 -2.81 16.24 11.24
CA ARG A 233 -3.34 16.14 12.62
C ARG A 233 -3.70 17.51 13.20
N SER A 234 -2.89 18.53 12.91
CA SER A 234 -3.09 19.90 13.41
C SER A 234 -4.43 20.51 13.02
N LYS A 235 -5.08 20.00 11.96
CA LYS A 235 -6.38 20.52 11.48
C LYS A 235 -7.56 20.03 12.31
N GLY A 236 -7.41 18.92 13.06
CA GLY A 236 -8.44 18.34 13.92
C GLY A 236 -9.54 17.58 13.16
N TYR A 237 -9.28 17.13 11.92
CA TYR A 237 -10.23 16.34 11.13
C TYR A 237 -10.30 14.90 11.64
N GLN A 238 -11.41 14.22 11.40
CA GLN A 238 -11.59 12.82 11.76
C GLN A 238 -11.01 11.87 10.69
N TYR A 239 -11.00 12.30 9.41
CA TYR A 239 -10.54 11.46 8.31
C TYR A 239 -9.79 12.29 7.25
N TRP A 240 -8.66 11.75 6.77
CA TRP A 240 -7.93 12.27 5.63
C TRP A 240 -7.94 11.25 4.50
N ALA A 241 -8.62 11.60 3.41
CA ALA A 241 -8.64 10.85 2.17
C ALA A 241 -7.48 11.32 1.28
N LEU A 242 -6.42 10.51 1.21
CA LEU A 242 -5.20 10.83 0.47
C LEU A 242 -5.09 10.00 -0.82
N GLY A 243 -4.48 10.56 -1.86
CA GLY A 243 -4.09 9.88 -3.10
C GLY A 243 -2.62 10.15 -3.44
N HIS A 244 -2.11 9.54 -4.52
CA HIS A 244 -0.75 9.57 -5.05
C HIS A 244 0.06 8.30 -4.76
N ILE A 245 -0.13 7.65 -3.63
CA ILE A 245 0.60 6.44 -3.27
C ILE A 245 -0.23 5.22 -3.69
N HIS A 246 0.27 4.47 -4.68
CA HIS A 246 -0.45 3.32 -5.27
C HIS A 246 -0.49 2.09 -4.37
N LYS A 247 0.22 2.11 -3.24
CA LYS A 247 0.14 1.09 -2.19
C LYS A 247 -0.89 1.51 -1.16
N GLN A 248 -1.77 0.60 -0.79
CA GLN A 248 -2.71 0.85 0.31
C GLN A 248 -1.96 0.95 1.64
N GLU A 249 -2.19 2.05 2.36
CA GLU A 249 -1.53 2.32 3.63
C GLU A 249 -2.46 3.08 4.59
N PHE A 250 -2.57 2.60 5.81
CA PHE A 250 -3.20 3.29 6.93
C PHE A 250 -2.08 3.93 7.76
N VAL A 251 -1.83 5.23 7.50
CA VAL A 251 -0.72 5.98 8.15
C VAL A 251 -1.03 6.25 9.61
N SER A 252 -2.30 6.47 9.95
CA SER A 252 -2.79 6.72 11.30
C SER A 252 -4.26 6.32 11.40
N GLU A 253 -4.69 5.93 12.58
CA GLU A 253 -6.09 5.61 12.90
C GLU A 253 -6.75 6.70 13.77
N ASP A 254 -5.96 7.61 14.35
CA ASP A 254 -6.46 8.77 15.10
C ASP A 254 -5.58 10.03 14.85
N PRO A 255 -6.06 10.97 14.04
CA PRO A 255 -7.14 10.81 13.06
C PRO A 255 -6.81 9.76 11.99
N TRP A 256 -7.83 9.25 11.32
CA TRP A 256 -7.61 8.38 10.18
C TRP A 256 -6.90 9.14 9.05
N ILE A 257 -5.71 8.66 8.66
CA ILE A 257 -4.94 9.16 7.52
C ILE A 257 -4.70 7.99 6.59
N VAL A 258 -5.33 7.98 5.41
CA VAL A 258 -5.46 6.79 4.58
C VAL A 258 -5.05 7.06 3.14
N PHE A 259 -4.18 6.20 2.61
CA PHE A 259 -3.99 5.99 1.18
C PHE A 259 -4.73 4.71 0.78
N PRO A 260 -5.72 4.75 -0.11
CA PRO A 260 -6.44 3.55 -0.55
C PRO A 260 -5.60 2.71 -1.53
N GLY A 261 -4.55 3.30 -2.11
CA GLY A 261 -3.81 2.76 -3.24
C GLY A 261 -4.56 2.92 -4.56
N CYS A 262 -4.03 2.36 -5.64
CA CYS A 262 -4.73 2.32 -6.92
C CYS A 262 -5.82 1.21 -6.93
N ILE A 263 -6.86 1.38 -7.75
CA ILE A 263 -7.96 0.40 -7.84
C ILE A 263 -7.60 -0.84 -8.66
N GLN A 264 -6.58 -0.73 -9.53
CA GLN A 264 -6.11 -1.80 -10.41
C GLN A 264 -4.59 -1.68 -10.59
N GLY A 265 -3.86 -2.77 -10.37
CA GLY A 265 -2.45 -2.84 -10.71
C GLY A 265 -2.24 -2.83 -12.22
N ARG A 266 -1.31 -2.03 -12.71
CA ARG A 266 -1.00 -1.84 -14.14
C ARG A 266 0.31 -2.51 -14.56
N HIS A 267 1.15 -2.85 -13.60
CA HIS A 267 2.44 -3.49 -13.79
C HIS A 267 2.93 -4.16 -12.51
N ILE A 268 4.01 -4.95 -12.62
CA ILE A 268 4.53 -5.76 -11.52
C ILE A 268 4.92 -4.99 -10.25
N ARG A 269 5.26 -3.70 -10.35
CA ARG A 269 5.56 -2.86 -9.17
C ARG A 269 4.30 -2.55 -8.34
N GLU A 270 3.13 -2.75 -8.94
CA GLU A 270 1.82 -2.59 -8.30
C GLU A 270 1.21 -3.96 -7.96
N ALA A 271 2.03 -4.89 -7.47
CA ALA A 271 1.60 -6.24 -7.11
C ALA A 271 0.64 -6.25 -5.91
N GLY A 272 -0.07 -7.38 -5.77
CA GLY A 272 -1.05 -7.63 -4.71
C GLY A 272 -2.45 -7.13 -5.01
N ALA A 273 -3.37 -7.32 -4.07
CA ALA A 273 -4.74 -6.84 -4.16
C ALA A 273 -4.79 -5.32 -4.26
N LYS A 274 -5.67 -4.81 -5.13
CA LYS A 274 -5.89 -3.39 -5.37
C LYS A 274 -7.39 -3.08 -5.24
N GLY A 275 -7.70 -1.86 -4.78
CA GLY A 275 -9.09 -1.53 -4.55
C GLY A 275 -9.31 -0.18 -3.89
N CYS A 276 -10.32 -0.10 -3.06
CA CYS A 276 -10.72 1.10 -2.33
C CYS A 276 -10.86 0.80 -0.83
N VAL A 277 -11.25 1.83 -0.09
CA VAL A 277 -11.59 1.73 1.32
C VAL A 277 -13.06 2.10 1.51
N LEU A 278 -13.83 1.23 2.16
CA LEU A 278 -15.18 1.51 2.63
C LEU A 278 -15.10 1.96 4.07
N VAL A 279 -15.66 3.13 4.37
CA VAL A 279 -15.66 3.73 5.69
C VAL A 279 -17.08 3.83 6.22
N THR A 280 -17.30 3.34 7.42
CA THR A 280 -18.54 3.51 8.17
C THR A 280 -18.33 4.53 9.27
N VAL A 281 -19.23 5.49 9.35
CA VAL A 281 -19.25 6.53 10.39
C VAL A 281 -20.53 6.40 11.19
N GLU A 282 -20.38 6.35 12.51
CA GLU A 282 -21.47 6.30 13.48
C GLU A 282 -21.26 7.40 14.52
N ASP A 283 -22.27 8.19 14.78
CA ASP A 283 -22.24 9.26 15.80
C ASP A 283 -21.05 10.22 15.66
N GLY A 284 -20.68 10.54 14.40
CA GLY A 284 -19.58 11.45 14.12
C GLY A 284 -18.18 10.87 14.36
N ALA A 285 -18.05 9.57 14.54
CA ALA A 285 -16.78 8.86 14.65
C ALA A 285 -16.68 7.74 13.60
N VAL A 286 -15.48 7.43 13.16
CA VAL A 286 -15.25 6.27 12.28
C VAL A 286 -15.41 5.00 13.08
N SER A 287 -16.41 4.16 12.73
CA SER A 287 -16.66 2.87 13.37
C SER A 287 -15.98 1.70 12.65
N ALA A 288 -15.82 1.79 11.33
CA ALA A 288 -15.12 0.76 10.54
C ALA A 288 -14.40 1.37 9.33
N VAL A 289 -13.25 0.77 8.99
CA VAL A 289 -12.46 1.07 7.78
C VAL A 289 -12.08 -0.25 7.14
N GLU A 290 -12.72 -0.58 6.02
CA GLU A 290 -12.62 -1.88 5.38
C GLU A 290 -11.92 -1.78 4.03
N LYS A 291 -10.99 -2.72 3.77
CA LYS A 291 -10.31 -2.85 2.48
C LYS A 291 -11.18 -3.63 1.52
N CYS A 292 -11.55 -3.03 0.40
CA CYS A 292 -12.41 -3.63 -0.61
C CYS A 292 -11.63 -3.88 -1.91
N PRO A 293 -11.20 -5.11 -2.21
CA PRO A 293 -10.53 -5.43 -3.47
C PRO A 293 -11.46 -5.21 -4.66
N LEU A 294 -10.99 -4.46 -5.67
CA LEU A 294 -11.73 -4.14 -6.90
C LEU A 294 -11.03 -4.68 -8.15
N ASP A 295 -9.76 -5.06 -8.00
CA ASP A 295 -8.91 -5.52 -9.09
C ASP A 295 -9.52 -6.72 -9.84
N VAL A 296 -9.45 -6.69 -11.15
CA VAL A 296 -9.93 -7.76 -12.04
C VAL A 296 -8.81 -8.59 -12.63
N LEU A 297 -7.58 -8.09 -12.52
CA LEU A 297 -6.33 -8.76 -12.85
C LEU A 297 -5.33 -8.47 -11.74
N ARG A 298 -4.78 -9.50 -11.13
CA ARG A 298 -3.82 -9.34 -10.03
C ARG A 298 -2.38 -9.51 -10.50
N TRP A 299 -1.53 -8.54 -10.18
CA TRP A 299 -0.10 -8.69 -10.37
C TRP A 299 0.53 -9.39 -9.18
N VAL A 300 1.43 -10.34 -9.47
CA VAL A 300 2.07 -11.19 -8.45
C VAL A 300 3.58 -11.23 -8.68
N ALA A 301 4.34 -10.80 -7.68
CA ALA A 301 5.78 -11.03 -7.61
C ALA A 301 6.02 -12.25 -6.71
N CYS A 302 6.60 -13.30 -7.26
CA CYS A 302 6.87 -14.55 -6.57
C CYS A 302 8.35 -14.85 -6.57
N SER A 303 8.94 -15.09 -5.39
CA SER A 303 10.30 -15.61 -5.25
C SER A 303 10.27 -17.09 -4.89
N VAL A 304 11.13 -17.86 -5.52
CA VAL A 304 11.33 -19.30 -5.26
C VAL A 304 12.78 -19.50 -4.84
N ASP A 305 12.97 -19.91 -3.59
CA ASP A 305 14.30 -20.23 -3.06
C ASP A 305 14.72 -21.64 -3.52
N LEU A 306 15.85 -21.70 -4.24
CA LEU A 306 16.48 -22.92 -4.73
C LEU A 306 17.72 -23.31 -3.91
N THR A 307 17.88 -22.74 -2.71
CA THR A 307 19.04 -23.08 -1.86
C THR A 307 19.09 -24.58 -1.60
N ASN A 308 20.25 -25.18 -1.88
CA ASN A 308 20.51 -26.62 -1.82
C ASN A 308 19.73 -27.53 -2.78
N THR A 309 18.95 -27.00 -3.70
CA THR A 309 18.34 -27.76 -4.79
C THR A 309 19.43 -28.22 -5.76
N ALA A 310 19.40 -29.47 -6.20
CA ALA A 310 20.44 -30.04 -7.05
C ALA A 310 19.92 -30.59 -8.39
N GLU A 311 18.62 -30.79 -8.52
CA GLU A 311 18.01 -31.42 -9.67
C GLU A 311 16.92 -30.53 -10.30
N MET A 312 16.84 -30.49 -11.64
CA MET A 312 15.84 -29.76 -12.38
C MET A 312 14.40 -30.15 -11.97
N ARG A 313 14.19 -31.41 -11.66
CA ARG A 313 12.87 -31.90 -11.21
C ARG A 313 12.39 -31.18 -9.94
N GLU A 314 13.28 -31.00 -8.96
CA GLU A 314 12.98 -30.31 -7.72
C GLU A 314 12.66 -28.83 -7.98
N VAL A 315 13.41 -28.18 -8.88
CA VAL A 315 13.14 -26.79 -9.30
C VAL A 315 11.72 -26.66 -9.87
N LEU A 316 11.33 -27.56 -10.76
CA LEU A 316 10.01 -27.55 -11.39
C LEU A 316 8.88 -27.86 -10.38
N GLU A 317 9.12 -28.74 -9.41
CA GLU A 317 8.19 -29.02 -8.31
C GLU A 317 8.01 -27.81 -7.39
N LEU A 318 9.09 -27.09 -7.04
CA LEU A 318 9.01 -25.86 -6.25
C LEU A 318 8.28 -24.74 -7.01
N ALA A 319 8.54 -24.62 -8.31
CA ALA A 319 7.83 -23.68 -9.16
C ALA A 319 6.32 -24.00 -9.20
N ARG A 320 5.95 -25.26 -9.42
CA ARG A 320 4.56 -25.74 -9.41
C ARG A 320 3.85 -25.35 -8.12
N LYS A 321 4.42 -25.73 -6.98
CA LYS A 321 3.87 -25.41 -5.66
C LYS A 321 3.70 -23.90 -5.46
N SER A 322 4.69 -23.12 -5.89
CA SER A 322 4.64 -21.66 -5.76
C SER A 322 3.53 -21.06 -6.61
N ILE A 323 3.33 -21.53 -7.86
CA ILE A 323 2.24 -21.09 -8.75
C ILE A 323 0.87 -21.48 -8.18
N GLU A 324 0.70 -22.68 -7.64
CA GLU A 324 -0.53 -23.14 -6.99
C GLU A 324 -0.90 -22.27 -5.78
N ASN A 325 0.09 -21.92 -4.95
CA ASN A 325 -0.10 -21.02 -3.81
C ASN A 325 -0.57 -19.63 -4.27
N GLN A 326 0.04 -19.11 -5.33
CA GLN A 326 -0.33 -17.79 -5.87
C GLN A 326 -1.73 -17.81 -6.52
N ARG A 327 -2.11 -18.89 -7.20
CA ARG A 327 -3.47 -19.06 -7.71
C ARG A 327 -4.51 -18.97 -6.58
N THR A 328 -4.24 -19.62 -5.45
CA THR A 328 -5.13 -19.57 -4.28
C THR A 328 -5.22 -18.14 -3.74
N SER A 329 -4.07 -17.43 -3.66
CA SER A 329 -4.01 -16.05 -3.18
C SER A 329 -4.63 -15.03 -4.16
N ALA A 330 -4.79 -15.38 -5.43
CA ALA A 330 -5.44 -14.55 -6.44
C ALA A 330 -6.98 -14.47 -6.25
N ASP A 331 -7.55 -15.33 -5.40
CA ASP A 331 -8.97 -15.28 -5.02
C ASP A 331 -9.90 -15.37 -6.24
N GLY A 332 -9.61 -16.34 -7.13
CA GLY A 332 -10.37 -16.60 -8.35
C GLY A 332 -10.21 -15.57 -9.48
N ARG A 333 -9.29 -14.61 -9.33
CA ARG A 333 -9.00 -13.63 -10.37
C ARG A 333 -7.90 -14.14 -11.31
N PRO A 334 -7.95 -13.78 -12.59
CA PRO A 334 -6.77 -13.86 -13.45
C PRO A 334 -5.59 -13.11 -12.85
N PHE A 335 -4.37 -13.64 -13.04
CA PHE A 335 -3.18 -13.00 -12.48
C PHE A 335 -1.99 -13.00 -13.44
N ALA A 336 -1.24 -11.89 -13.39
CA ALA A 336 0.00 -11.70 -14.10
C ALA A 336 1.16 -11.91 -13.13
N MET A 337 2.07 -12.85 -13.42
CA MET A 337 3.08 -13.29 -12.48
C MET A 337 4.49 -13.06 -12.99
N ARG A 338 5.33 -12.44 -12.17
CA ARG A 338 6.78 -12.50 -12.29
C ARG A 338 7.30 -13.51 -11.28
N ILE A 339 7.99 -14.54 -11.77
CA ILE A 339 8.60 -15.56 -10.92
C ILE A 339 10.12 -15.40 -10.97
N ARG A 340 10.73 -15.30 -9.79
CA ARG A 340 12.16 -15.13 -9.60
C ARG A 340 12.71 -16.31 -8.81
N PHE A 341 13.70 -16.98 -9.38
CA PHE A 341 14.43 -18.06 -8.74
C PHE A 341 15.70 -17.50 -8.11
N GLU A 342 15.95 -17.80 -6.85
CA GLU A 342 17.08 -17.26 -6.10
C GLU A 342 17.68 -18.33 -5.18
N GLY A 343 18.81 -18.03 -4.55
CA GLY A 343 19.52 -18.94 -3.65
C GLY A 343 20.80 -19.52 -4.26
N VAL A 344 21.57 -20.22 -3.42
CA VAL A 344 22.83 -20.87 -3.80
C VAL A 344 22.56 -22.34 -4.16
N THR A 345 22.77 -22.69 -5.42
CA THR A 345 22.43 -24.04 -5.94
C THR A 345 23.44 -24.54 -6.95
N SER A 346 23.66 -25.86 -6.98
CA SER A 346 24.55 -26.50 -7.98
C SER A 346 23.96 -26.51 -9.40
N ILE A 347 22.65 -26.28 -9.55
CA ILE A 347 22.00 -26.25 -10.87
C ILE A 347 21.99 -24.84 -11.53
N SER A 348 22.55 -23.83 -10.87
CA SER A 348 22.56 -22.44 -11.34
C SER A 348 23.11 -22.29 -12.78
N ASP A 349 24.20 -22.99 -13.08
CA ASP A 349 24.82 -22.93 -14.41
C ASP A 349 23.94 -23.57 -15.49
N GLU A 350 23.23 -24.66 -15.20
CA GLU A 350 22.26 -25.28 -16.10
C GLU A 350 21.07 -24.34 -16.38
N LEU A 351 20.51 -23.69 -15.32
CA LEU A 351 19.44 -22.70 -15.45
C LEU A 351 19.88 -21.50 -16.30
N SER A 352 21.13 -21.09 -16.15
CA SER A 352 21.72 -19.95 -16.88
C SER A 352 22.11 -20.29 -18.32
N ALA A 353 22.48 -21.54 -18.59
CA ALA A 353 22.89 -21.98 -19.94
C ALA A 353 21.70 -22.01 -20.92
N PHE A 354 20.50 -22.29 -20.45
CA PHE A 354 19.31 -22.44 -21.30
C PHE A 354 18.09 -21.65 -20.77
N PRO A 355 18.20 -20.32 -20.63
CA PRO A 355 17.17 -19.50 -19.97
C PRO A 355 15.82 -19.54 -20.70
N GLU A 356 15.81 -19.61 -22.03
CA GLU A 356 14.58 -19.70 -22.82
C GLU A 356 13.86 -21.02 -22.57
N ARG A 357 14.60 -22.14 -22.60
CA ARG A 357 14.04 -23.47 -22.33
C ARG A 357 13.45 -23.54 -20.92
N PHE A 358 14.18 -23.03 -19.93
CA PHE A 358 13.70 -22.95 -18.54
C PHE A 358 12.44 -22.08 -18.46
N GLY A 359 12.45 -20.92 -19.08
CA GLY A 359 11.28 -20.04 -19.14
C GLY A 359 10.04 -20.71 -19.74
N GLN A 360 10.21 -21.49 -20.81
CA GLN A 360 9.10 -22.23 -21.44
C GLN A 360 8.59 -23.37 -20.56
N GLN A 361 9.45 -24.08 -19.83
CA GLN A 361 9.02 -25.10 -18.87
C GLN A 361 8.16 -24.49 -17.75
N ILE A 362 8.56 -23.34 -17.20
CA ILE A 362 7.78 -22.65 -16.18
C ILE A 362 6.43 -22.17 -16.73
N LYS A 363 6.41 -21.62 -17.94
CA LYS A 363 5.16 -21.20 -18.62
C LYS A 363 4.24 -22.39 -18.87
N ALA A 364 4.77 -23.56 -19.25
CA ALA A 364 3.98 -24.77 -19.45
C ALA A 364 3.34 -25.25 -18.13
N ILE A 365 4.07 -25.21 -17.01
CA ILE A 365 3.53 -25.51 -15.68
C ILE A 365 2.43 -24.50 -15.33
N GLY A 366 2.63 -23.23 -15.61
CA GLY A 366 1.61 -22.20 -15.36
C GLY A 366 0.31 -22.47 -16.15
N ALA A 367 0.43 -22.79 -17.42
CA ALA A 367 -0.70 -23.12 -18.28
C ALA A 367 -1.44 -24.39 -17.82
N GLU A 368 -0.71 -25.40 -17.34
CA GLU A 368 -1.31 -26.62 -16.75
C GLU A 368 -2.13 -26.31 -15.49
N ILE A 369 -1.63 -25.41 -14.61
CA ILE A 369 -2.26 -25.09 -13.32
C ILE A 369 -3.47 -24.18 -13.50
N ALA A 370 -3.36 -23.13 -14.33
CA ALA A 370 -4.32 -22.04 -14.36
C ALA A 370 -4.82 -21.65 -15.77
N GLY A 371 -4.37 -22.35 -16.82
CA GLY A 371 -4.81 -22.05 -18.19
C GLY A 371 -4.63 -20.58 -18.56
N ASP A 372 -5.71 -19.98 -19.08
CA ASP A 372 -5.76 -18.58 -19.50
C ASP A 372 -5.85 -17.59 -18.32
N ASP A 373 -6.08 -18.07 -17.10
CA ASP A 373 -6.13 -17.22 -15.91
C ASP A 373 -4.74 -16.81 -15.40
N LEU A 374 -3.66 -17.38 -15.94
CA LEU A 374 -2.29 -17.04 -15.59
C LEU A 374 -1.49 -16.59 -16.80
N TRP A 375 -1.00 -15.39 -16.72
CA TRP A 375 0.06 -14.91 -17.61
C TRP A 375 1.39 -14.76 -16.86
N ILE A 376 2.40 -15.59 -17.20
CA ILE A 376 3.75 -15.42 -16.67
C ILE A 376 4.46 -14.32 -17.48
N GLU A 377 4.52 -13.14 -16.87
CA GLU A 377 5.13 -11.94 -17.45
C GLU A 377 6.64 -12.14 -17.65
N ARG A 378 7.30 -12.68 -16.62
CA ARG A 378 8.73 -12.92 -16.67
C ARG A 378 9.15 -14.05 -15.74
N VAL A 379 10.13 -14.83 -16.22
CA VAL A 379 10.91 -15.78 -15.42
C VAL A 379 12.31 -15.18 -15.24
N GLU A 380 12.73 -14.97 -14.00
CA GLU A 380 14.05 -14.41 -13.66
C GLU A 380 14.89 -15.48 -12.96
N ASN A 381 16.08 -15.76 -13.48
CA ASN A 381 17.08 -16.54 -12.79
C ASN A 381 18.04 -15.61 -12.05
N ALA A 382 18.05 -15.72 -10.73
CA ALA A 382 18.92 -14.97 -9.84
C ALA A 382 19.68 -15.90 -8.88
N THR A 383 19.77 -17.17 -9.24
CA THR A 383 20.53 -18.17 -8.49
C THR A 383 22.01 -17.96 -8.62
N ILE A 384 22.77 -18.54 -7.71
CA ILE A 384 24.23 -18.47 -7.64
C ILE A 384 24.77 -19.89 -7.62
N GLY A 385 25.77 -20.18 -8.48
CA GLY A 385 26.44 -21.47 -8.50
C GLY A 385 27.32 -21.68 -7.27
N LYS A 386 27.28 -22.87 -6.68
CA LYS A 386 28.16 -23.23 -5.55
C LYS A 386 29.63 -23.11 -5.92
N LEU A 387 30.00 -23.49 -7.16
CA LEU A 387 31.37 -23.42 -7.67
C LEU A 387 31.88 -21.98 -7.75
N ASN A 388 31.03 -21.04 -8.19
CA ASN A 388 31.40 -19.61 -8.25
C ASN A 388 31.67 -19.04 -6.86
N LEU A 389 30.93 -19.45 -5.86
CA LEU A 389 31.16 -19.03 -4.47
C LEU A 389 32.47 -19.60 -3.95
N GLU A 390 32.70 -20.90 -4.10
CA GLU A 390 33.92 -21.57 -3.65
C GLU A 390 35.18 -21.08 -4.39
N SER A 391 35.12 -20.88 -5.71
CA SER A 391 36.22 -20.34 -6.51
C SER A 391 36.54 -18.90 -6.14
N THR A 392 35.53 -18.05 -5.99
CA THR A 392 35.72 -16.65 -5.59
C THR A 392 36.25 -16.53 -4.15
N MET A 393 35.84 -17.42 -3.27
CA MET A 393 36.41 -17.49 -1.91
C MET A 393 37.83 -18.05 -1.87
N SER A 394 38.20 -18.91 -2.81
CA SER A 394 39.59 -19.46 -2.86
C SER A 394 40.59 -18.46 -3.42
N ASP A 395 40.13 -17.46 -4.22
CA ASP A 395 40.96 -16.39 -4.72
C ASP A 395 41.50 -15.49 -3.61
N ASP A 396 42.80 -15.19 -3.63
CA ASP A 396 43.45 -14.27 -2.67
C ASP A 396 43.21 -12.80 -3.04
N THR A 397 42.01 -12.51 -3.51
CA THR A 397 41.55 -11.16 -3.84
C THR A 397 40.92 -10.47 -2.63
N ALA A 398 40.90 -9.14 -2.63
CA ALA A 398 40.20 -8.37 -1.60
C ALA A 398 38.70 -8.76 -1.53
N PHE A 399 38.11 -9.11 -2.67
CA PHE A 399 36.71 -9.52 -2.77
C PHE A 399 36.48 -10.93 -2.17
N GLY A 400 37.37 -11.89 -2.46
CA GLY A 400 37.31 -13.23 -1.86
C GLY A 400 37.50 -13.18 -0.34
N LYS A 401 38.39 -12.31 0.17
CA LYS A 401 38.55 -12.07 1.60
C LYS A 401 37.28 -11.50 2.24
N LEU A 402 36.68 -10.48 1.59
CA LEU A 402 35.43 -9.90 2.08
C LEU A 402 34.30 -10.94 2.17
N LEU A 403 34.15 -11.81 1.19
CA LEU A 403 33.15 -12.89 1.23
C LEU A 403 33.40 -13.88 2.35
N LYS A 404 34.67 -14.26 2.57
CA LYS A 404 35.06 -15.11 3.70
C LYS A 404 34.73 -14.46 5.04
N ASP A 405 35.03 -13.18 5.19
CA ASP A 405 34.78 -12.44 6.44
C ASP A 405 33.27 -12.35 6.73
N ILE A 406 32.44 -12.07 5.71
CA ILE A 406 30.97 -12.03 5.84
C ILE A 406 30.43 -13.39 6.31
N LEU A 407 30.86 -14.47 5.68
CA LEU A 407 30.39 -15.82 6.02
C LEU A 407 30.93 -16.33 7.36
N ALA A 408 32.18 -15.96 7.71
CA ALA A 408 32.83 -16.34 8.94
C ALA A 408 32.42 -15.48 10.15
N THR A 409 31.74 -14.32 9.91
CA THR A 409 31.30 -13.44 11.00
C THR A 409 30.44 -14.24 12.00
N PRO A 410 30.86 -14.40 13.26
CA PRO A 410 30.09 -15.15 14.26
C PRO A 410 28.81 -14.40 14.61
N HIS A 411 27.77 -15.12 14.99
CA HIS A 411 26.58 -14.55 15.58
C HIS A 411 26.91 -14.00 16.97
N ASN A 412 27.22 -12.71 17.05
CA ASN A 412 27.55 -12.07 18.31
C ASN A 412 26.26 -11.53 18.96
N PRO A 413 25.85 -12.09 20.13
CA PRO A 413 24.65 -11.61 20.82
C PRO A 413 24.68 -10.10 21.19
N ASP A 414 25.90 -9.56 21.42
CA ASP A 414 26.06 -8.16 21.81
C ASP A 414 25.90 -7.19 20.62
N GLU A 415 26.25 -7.60 19.40
CA GLU A 415 26.00 -6.83 18.18
C GLU A 415 24.52 -6.86 17.78
N ILE A 416 23.82 -7.98 18.05
CA ILE A 416 22.36 -8.08 17.89
C ILE A 416 21.65 -7.15 18.87
N ASN A 417 22.21 -6.90 20.06
CA ASN A 417 21.67 -5.90 20.98
C ASN A 417 21.70 -4.48 20.42
N GLY A 418 22.66 -4.13 19.55
CA GLY A 418 22.68 -2.86 18.82
C GLY A 418 21.54 -2.71 17.78
N LEU A 419 20.97 -3.84 17.31
CA LEU A 419 19.79 -3.85 16.44
C LEU A 419 18.46 -3.75 17.21
N LYS A 420 18.48 -3.87 18.55
CA LYS A 420 17.26 -3.82 19.38
C LYS A 420 16.49 -2.52 19.22
N ASP A 421 17.19 -1.41 19.05
CA ASP A 421 16.53 -0.10 18.86
C ASP A 421 15.83 -0.02 17.49
N VAL A 422 16.48 -0.55 16.44
CA VAL A 422 15.89 -0.64 15.09
C VAL A 422 14.69 -1.61 15.10
N ILE A 423 14.82 -2.72 15.83
CA ILE A 423 13.78 -3.74 16.01
C ILE A 423 12.62 -3.20 16.86
N ALA A 424 12.91 -2.37 17.87
CA ALA A 424 11.89 -1.71 18.69
C ALA A 424 11.04 -0.73 17.85
N ASP A 425 11.67 0.00 16.94
CA ASP A 425 10.97 0.86 15.99
C ASP A 425 10.11 0.05 14.99
N LEU A 426 10.60 -1.09 14.53
CA LEU A 426 9.83 -2.05 13.73
C LEU A 426 8.64 -2.64 14.51
N ARG A 427 8.82 -3.00 15.79
CA ARG A 427 7.73 -3.52 16.64
C ARG A 427 6.59 -2.52 16.84
N GLN A 428 6.87 -1.22 16.81
CA GLN A 428 5.83 -0.19 16.88
C GLN A 428 5.02 -0.05 15.58
N LYS A 429 5.58 -0.51 14.46
CA LYS A 429 5.01 -0.35 13.10
C LYS A 429 4.33 -1.61 12.57
N ILE A 430 4.52 -2.74 13.23
CA ILE A 430 3.99 -4.05 12.81
C ILE A 430 3.05 -4.58 13.90
N PRO A 431 1.89 -5.19 13.54
CA PRO A 431 0.95 -5.76 14.50
C PRO A 431 1.61 -6.75 15.47
N SER A 432 1.22 -6.73 16.73
CA SER A 432 1.81 -7.53 17.83
C SER A 432 1.80 -9.04 17.56
N ASP A 433 0.81 -9.51 16.80
CA ASP A 433 0.63 -10.93 16.45
C ASP A 433 1.76 -11.45 15.51
N ALA A 434 2.45 -10.54 14.80
CA ALA A 434 3.59 -10.88 13.95
C ALA A 434 4.86 -11.25 14.75
N PHE A 435 4.88 -11.00 16.05
CA PHE A 435 6.01 -11.28 16.96
C PHE A 435 5.71 -12.37 18.00
N GLY A 436 4.54 -13.04 17.92
CA GLY A 436 4.13 -14.09 18.83
C GLY A 436 4.98 -15.37 18.75
N ALA A 437 4.83 -16.28 19.71
CA ALA A 437 5.50 -17.57 19.73
C ALA A 437 5.22 -18.36 18.44
N GLY A 438 6.28 -18.83 17.77
CA GLY A 438 6.20 -19.52 16.47
C GLY A 438 6.13 -18.61 15.25
N SER A 439 6.17 -17.30 15.41
CA SER A 439 6.26 -16.33 14.31
C SER A 439 7.65 -16.32 13.69
N VAL A 440 7.70 -16.10 12.37
CA VAL A 440 8.93 -15.90 11.57
C VAL A 440 9.75 -14.70 12.08
N LEU A 441 9.13 -13.76 12.79
CA LEU A 441 9.74 -12.54 13.34
C LEU A 441 9.89 -12.58 14.87
N ASN A 442 9.78 -13.74 15.52
CA ASN A 442 10.01 -13.83 16.97
C ASN A 442 11.50 -13.72 17.29
N LEU A 443 11.96 -12.50 17.49
CA LEU A 443 13.36 -12.14 17.74
C LEU A 443 13.82 -12.44 19.18
N ASP A 444 12.94 -12.90 20.05
CA ASP A 444 13.29 -13.37 21.39
C ASP A 444 13.76 -14.84 21.36
N GLU A 445 13.52 -15.56 20.25
CA GLU A 445 14.01 -16.91 20.03
C GLU A 445 15.36 -16.89 19.31
N ARG A 446 16.40 -17.42 19.96
CA ARG A 446 17.76 -17.47 19.41
C ARG A 446 17.82 -18.16 18.03
N GLN A 447 17.07 -19.23 17.84
CA GLN A 447 17.02 -19.95 16.56
C GLN A 447 16.45 -19.09 15.43
N THR A 448 15.47 -18.24 15.72
CA THR A 448 14.90 -17.29 14.74
C THR A 448 15.92 -16.24 14.36
N VAL A 449 16.66 -15.70 15.33
CA VAL A 449 17.71 -14.71 15.10
C VAL A 449 18.85 -15.31 14.28
N ASP A 450 19.34 -16.49 14.66
CA ASP A 450 20.41 -17.19 13.95
C ASP A 450 20.04 -17.43 12.48
N ARG A 451 18.81 -17.90 12.23
CA ARG A 451 18.27 -18.08 10.87
C ARG A 451 18.23 -16.78 10.06
N LEU A 452 17.71 -15.71 10.67
CA LEU A 452 17.61 -14.40 9.97
C LEU A 452 18.98 -13.81 9.66
N VAL A 453 19.98 -14.01 10.54
CA VAL A 453 21.35 -13.58 10.27
C VAL A 453 21.96 -14.39 9.13
N ASP A 454 21.73 -15.71 9.07
CA ASP A 454 22.20 -16.55 7.97
C ASP A 454 21.54 -16.19 6.64
N GLU A 455 20.21 -15.95 6.63
CA GLU A 455 19.49 -15.46 5.46
C GLU A 455 20.04 -14.09 4.98
N ALA A 456 20.31 -13.17 5.91
CA ALA A 456 20.91 -11.86 5.59
C ALA A 456 22.31 -11.98 5.01
N LYS A 457 23.16 -12.87 5.55
CA LYS A 457 24.49 -13.16 4.99
C LYS A 457 24.40 -13.71 3.58
N GLN A 458 23.53 -14.70 3.35
CA GLN A 458 23.32 -15.28 2.02
C GLN A 458 22.85 -14.24 1.02
N MET A 459 21.89 -13.38 1.42
CA MET A 459 21.41 -12.29 0.58
C MET A 459 22.51 -11.28 0.25
N LEU A 460 23.35 -10.93 1.22
CA LEU A 460 24.47 -10.00 1.03
C LEU A 460 25.52 -10.59 0.08
N VAL A 461 25.93 -11.83 0.30
CA VAL A 461 26.86 -12.57 -0.57
C VAL A 461 26.30 -12.65 -1.99
N GLY A 462 25.01 -12.99 -2.13
CA GLY A 462 24.34 -13.03 -3.42
C GLY A 462 24.30 -11.70 -4.16
N ARG A 463 24.14 -10.60 -3.45
CA ARG A 463 24.20 -9.24 -4.05
C ARG A 463 25.63 -8.88 -4.47
N LEU A 464 26.62 -9.20 -3.66
CA LEU A 464 28.03 -8.88 -3.92
C LEU A 464 28.56 -9.65 -5.14
N LEU A 465 28.25 -10.95 -5.25
CA LEU A 465 28.67 -11.78 -6.41
C LEU A 465 28.11 -11.25 -7.72
N ARG A 466 26.83 -10.79 -7.74
CA ARG A 466 26.22 -10.19 -8.93
C ARG A 466 26.87 -8.85 -9.36
N VAL A 467 27.36 -8.06 -8.41
CA VAL A 467 28.07 -6.81 -8.72
C VAL A 467 29.48 -7.10 -9.24
N GLY A 468 30.11 -8.21 -8.79
CA GLY A 468 31.41 -8.67 -9.26
C GLY A 468 31.39 -9.16 -10.73
N ASP A 469 30.33 -9.84 -11.14
CA ASP A 469 30.16 -10.37 -12.51
C ASP A 469 29.76 -9.29 -13.55
N ALA A 470 29.37 -8.10 -13.10
CA ALA A 470 28.95 -6.98 -13.96
C ALA A 470 30.13 -6.07 -14.43
N LYS A 471 31.36 -6.45 -14.14
CA LYS A 471 32.60 -5.82 -14.65
C LYS A 471 33.38 -6.77 -15.54
#